data_a3d1a791cc00532448d257c304757643
#
_entry.id   a3d1a791cc00532448d257c304757643
#
_cell.length_a   1.000
_cell.length_b   1.000
_cell.length_c   1.000
_cell.angle_alpha   90.00
_cell.angle_beta   90.00
_cell.angle_gamma   90.00
#
_symmetry.space_group_name_H-M   'P 1'
#
loop_
_entity.id
_entity.type
_entity.pdbx_description
1 polymer ?
#
loop_
_entity_poly.entity_id
_entity_poly.type
_entity_poly.pdbx_seq_one_letter_code
_entity_poly.pdbx_strand_id
1 'polypeptide(L)'
;ILTLSSASYPHHLQLWLFFAFFAAFAVKMPMFPIHTWLPDAHTEAPTAGSVILAGVLLKMGAYGFLRFSLPMFPYAVKLLFLPLLALSVTAIIYGAYVTLMQIDMKRLIAYSSVSHMGFVTLGIFTLNQNGIEGGMLQMINHGVITGALFLCVGMIYERTHTRMIDDYGG
;
A
#
# COMPACT_ATOMS: atom_id res chain seq x y z
N ILE A 1 23.12 1.16 8.04
CA ILE A 1 21.82 0.65 8.55
C ILE A 1 22.06 -0.22 9.78
N LEU A 2 22.90 -1.27 9.69
CA LEU A 2 23.14 -2.20 10.80
C LEU A 2 23.63 -1.47 12.07
N THR A 3 24.53 -0.50 11.94
CA THR A 3 25.01 0.32 13.05
C THR A 3 23.93 1.24 13.63
N LEU A 4 23.01 1.74 12.81
CA LEU A 4 21.90 2.59 13.26
C LEU A 4 20.80 1.77 13.94
N SER A 5 20.53 0.54 13.49
CA SER A 5 19.55 -0.34 14.13
C SER A 5 20.00 -0.88 15.49
N SER A 6 21.31 -0.90 15.74
CA SER A 6 21.89 -1.29 17.05
C SER A 6 22.05 -0.12 18.02
N ALA A 7 21.86 1.13 17.58
CA ALA A 7 21.95 2.31 18.42
C ALA A 7 20.71 2.43 19.34
N SER A 8 20.94 2.71 20.62
CA SER A 8 19.85 2.99 21.55
C SER A 8 19.44 4.45 21.48
N TYR A 9 18.21 4.72 21.07
CA TYR A 9 17.65 6.07 21.06
C TYR A 9 16.73 6.30 22.27
N PRO A 10 16.71 7.50 22.87
CA PRO A 10 15.71 7.86 23.88
C PRO A 10 14.29 7.66 23.36
N HIS A 11 13.36 7.23 24.21
CA HIS A 11 11.98 6.88 23.82
C HIS A 11 11.24 7.99 23.07
N HIS A 12 11.40 9.26 23.53
CA HIS A 12 10.78 10.41 22.85
C HIS A 12 11.36 10.64 21.46
N LEU A 13 12.66 10.44 21.26
CA LEU A 13 13.30 10.58 19.95
C LEU A 13 12.86 9.46 19.00
N GLN A 14 12.71 8.21 19.50
CA GLN A 14 12.17 7.11 18.69
C GLN A 14 10.78 7.42 18.16
N LEU A 15 9.90 8.03 18.97
CA LEU A 15 8.56 8.41 18.54
C LEU A 15 8.58 9.46 17.42
N TRP A 16 9.34 10.54 17.59
CA TRP A 16 9.41 11.58 16.56
C TRP A 16 10.00 11.07 15.24
N LEU A 17 11.08 10.31 15.33
CA LEU A 17 11.70 9.71 14.14
C LEU A 17 10.75 8.69 13.49
N PHE A 18 10.07 7.86 14.29
CA PHE A 18 9.08 6.93 13.77
C PHE A 18 7.96 7.66 13.02
N PHE A 19 7.40 8.73 13.56
CA PHE A 19 6.36 9.50 12.87
C PHE A 19 6.84 10.13 11.57
N ALA A 20 8.08 10.61 11.52
CA ALA A 20 8.68 11.16 10.31
C ALA A 20 8.81 10.08 9.21
N PHE A 21 9.36 8.91 9.55
CA PHE A 21 9.46 7.78 8.64
C PHE A 21 8.08 7.21 8.28
N PHE A 22 7.17 7.13 9.26
CA PHE A 22 5.80 6.67 9.06
C PHE A 22 5.07 7.55 8.06
N ALA A 23 5.13 8.86 8.18
CA ALA A 23 4.49 9.79 7.23
C ALA A 23 5.00 9.55 5.79
N ALA A 24 6.32 9.44 5.61
CA ALA A 24 6.91 9.21 4.29
C ALA A 24 6.48 7.86 3.68
N PHE A 25 6.50 6.79 4.47
CA PHE A 25 6.16 5.45 4.00
C PHE A 25 4.65 5.24 3.87
N ALA A 26 3.83 5.83 4.74
CA ALA A 26 2.38 5.77 4.68
C ALA A 26 1.81 6.49 3.46
N VAL A 27 2.42 7.60 3.04
CA VAL A 27 2.10 8.24 1.75
C VAL A 27 2.46 7.30 0.60
N LYS A 28 3.68 6.75 0.61
CA LYS A 28 4.18 5.89 -0.47
C LYS A 28 3.36 4.60 -0.62
N MET A 29 2.92 4.01 0.49
CA MET A 29 2.18 2.75 0.58
C MET A 29 0.67 2.93 0.67
N PRO A 30 0.08 3.98 0.24
CA PRO A 30 -1.23 4.57 0.43
C PRO A 30 -2.03 4.01 1.64
N MET A 31 -1.52 4.25 2.85
CA MET A 31 -2.24 3.87 4.06
C MET A 31 -3.45 4.78 4.30
N PHE A 32 -4.54 4.21 4.82
CA PHE A 32 -5.65 5.03 5.30
C PHE A 32 -5.18 5.96 6.45
N PRO A 33 -5.55 7.26 6.46
CA PRO A 33 -6.40 7.99 5.52
C PRO A 33 -5.66 8.67 4.35
N ILE A 34 -4.34 8.50 4.21
CA ILE A 34 -3.46 9.23 3.27
C ILE A 34 -3.39 8.54 1.87
N HIS A 35 -4.45 7.86 1.45
CA HIS A 35 -4.47 7.03 0.24
C HIS A 35 -5.13 7.70 -0.98
N THR A 36 -5.80 8.84 -0.79
CA THR A 36 -6.69 9.43 -1.80
C THR A 36 -6.00 9.86 -3.09
N TRP A 37 -4.71 10.11 -3.04
CA TRP A 37 -3.90 10.47 -4.21
C TRP A 37 -3.73 9.33 -5.22
N LEU A 38 -3.80 8.06 -4.75
CA LEU A 38 -3.46 6.90 -5.56
C LEU A 38 -4.43 6.67 -6.73
N PRO A 39 -5.78 6.70 -6.54
CA PRO A 39 -6.71 6.53 -7.65
C PRO A 39 -6.58 7.61 -8.72
N ASP A 40 -6.36 8.85 -8.33
CA ASP A 40 -6.19 9.97 -9.26
C ASP A 40 -4.87 9.84 -10.03
N ALA A 41 -3.77 9.48 -9.34
CA ALA A 41 -2.49 9.21 -9.98
C ALA A 41 -2.59 8.09 -11.04
N HIS A 42 -3.30 6.99 -10.74
CA HIS A 42 -3.49 5.89 -11.70
C HIS A 42 -4.37 6.26 -12.88
N THR A 43 -5.38 7.10 -12.68
CA THR A 43 -6.29 7.54 -13.74
C THR A 43 -5.58 8.43 -14.77
N GLU A 44 -4.76 9.36 -14.29
CA GLU A 44 -4.01 10.30 -15.14
C GLU A 44 -2.75 9.67 -15.77
N ALA A 45 -2.16 8.68 -15.11
CA ALA A 45 -0.94 8.06 -15.61
C ALA A 45 -1.18 7.23 -16.89
N PRO A 46 -0.23 7.21 -17.82
CA PRO A 46 -0.23 6.24 -18.92
C PRO A 46 -0.14 4.81 -18.36
N THR A 47 -0.54 3.80 -19.16
CA THR A 47 -0.59 2.39 -18.75
C THR A 47 0.73 1.91 -18.13
N ALA A 48 1.87 2.20 -18.77
CA ALA A 48 3.18 1.85 -18.26
C ALA A 48 3.48 2.50 -16.88
N GLY A 49 3.09 3.76 -16.69
CA GLY A 49 3.20 4.46 -15.41
C GLY A 49 2.40 3.79 -14.31
N SER A 50 1.16 3.40 -14.59
CA SER A 50 0.29 2.67 -13.64
C SER A 50 0.88 1.30 -13.28
N VAL A 51 1.44 0.57 -14.24
CA VAL A 51 2.08 -0.74 -14.00
C VAL A 51 3.27 -0.61 -13.04
N ILE A 52 4.17 0.37 -13.28
CA ILE A 52 5.34 0.59 -12.42
C ILE A 52 4.90 1.09 -11.04
N LEU A 53 3.95 2.00 -10.98
CA LEU A 53 3.43 2.54 -9.73
C LEU A 53 2.82 1.43 -8.86
N ALA A 54 1.93 0.62 -9.42
CA ALA A 54 1.30 -0.49 -8.72
C ALA A 54 2.28 -1.65 -8.45
N GLY A 55 3.11 -2.01 -9.43
CA GLY A 55 3.99 -3.17 -9.34
C GLY A 55 5.14 -3.00 -8.34
N VAL A 56 5.78 -1.83 -8.33
CA VAL A 56 7.04 -1.60 -7.60
C VAL A 56 6.93 -0.48 -6.58
N LEU A 57 6.47 0.72 -6.98
CA LEU A 57 6.61 1.91 -6.14
C LEU A 57 5.85 1.82 -4.82
N LEU A 58 4.67 1.23 -4.80
CA LEU A 58 3.90 1.01 -3.56
C LEU A 58 4.66 0.13 -2.55
N LYS A 59 5.40 -0.86 -3.04
CA LYS A 59 6.16 -1.80 -2.20
C LYS A 59 7.38 -1.16 -1.54
N MET A 60 7.90 -0.07 -2.08
CA MET A 60 8.99 0.67 -1.46
C MET A 60 8.60 1.22 -0.07
N GLY A 61 7.33 1.65 0.12
CA GLY A 61 6.84 2.06 1.45
C GLY A 61 6.80 0.90 2.44
N ALA A 62 6.28 -0.26 2.03
CA ALA A 62 6.25 -1.47 2.86
C ALA A 62 7.67 -1.96 3.20
N TYR A 63 8.56 -1.98 2.22
CA TYR A 63 9.97 -2.27 2.45
C TYR A 63 10.60 -1.31 3.44
N GLY A 64 10.26 0.00 3.36
CA GLY A 64 10.70 1.02 4.30
C GLY A 64 10.28 0.71 5.74
N PHE A 65 9.05 0.29 5.96
CA PHE A 65 8.58 -0.14 7.28
C PHE A 65 9.38 -1.35 7.80
N LEU A 66 9.54 -2.39 6.97
CA LEU A 66 10.27 -3.59 7.37
C LEU A 66 11.75 -3.34 7.62
N ARG A 67 12.40 -2.54 6.78
CA ARG A 67 13.84 -2.36 6.81
C ARG A 67 14.32 -1.29 7.77
N PHE A 68 13.52 -0.25 7.99
CA PHE A 68 13.89 0.90 8.81
C PHE A 68 13.02 1.02 10.05
N SER A 69 11.70 1.13 9.92
CA SER A 69 10.82 1.48 11.04
C SER A 69 10.79 0.40 12.13
N LEU A 70 10.66 -0.87 11.75
CA LEU A 70 10.60 -1.97 12.72
C LEU A 70 11.91 -2.16 13.49
N PRO A 71 13.10 -2.26 12.84
CA PRO A 71 14.33 -2.51 13.57
C PRO A 71 14.90 -1.29 14.30
N MET A 72 14.63 -0.06 13.80
CA MET A 72 15.19 1.15 14.39
C MET A 72 14.36 1.71 15.54
N PHE A 73 13.05 1.50 15.53
CA PHE A 73 12.12 2.13 16.49
C PHE A 73 11.21 1.12 17.21
N PRO A 74 11.77 0.08 17.86
CA PRO A 74 10.96 -1.01 18.43
C PRO A 74 10.03 -0.54 19.55
N TYR A 75 10.41 0.48 20.31
CA TYR A 75 9.56 1.08 21.34
C TYR A 75 8.34 1.76 20.73
N ALA A 76 8.55 2.61 19.71
CA ALA A 76 7.48 3.34 19.05
C ALA A 76 6.49 2.39 18.36
N VAL A 77 6.99 1.34 17.69
CA VAL A 77 6.16 0.32 17.04
C VAL A 77 5.29 -0.43 18.04
N LYS A 78 5.84 -0.83 19.20
CA LYS A 78 5.08 -1.50 20.27
C LYS A 78 4.02 -0.59 20.88
N LEU A 79 4.36 0.68 21.12
CA LEU A 79 3.41 1.65 21.66
C LEU A 79 2.24 1.93 20.72
N LEU A 80 2.51 2.01 19.41
CA LEU A 80 1.52 2.30 18.38
C LEU A 80 0.90 1.04 17.75
N PHE A 81 1.15 -0.13 18.32
CA PHE A 81 0.68 -1.41 17.80
C PHE A 81 -0.83 -1.43 17.48
N LEU A 82 -1.67 -1.11 18.46
CA LEU A 82 -3.13 -1.10 18.26
C LEU A 82 -3.61 -0.07 17.24
N PRO A 83 -3.18 1.20 17.28
CA PRO A 83 -3.49 2.16 16.23
C PRO A 83 -3.08 1.71 14.82
N LEU A 84 -1.90 1.11 14.67
CA LEU A 84 -1.41 0.65 13.37
C LEU A 84 -2.24 -0.52 12.83
N LEU A 85 -2.62 -1.47 13.68
CA LEU A 85 -3.54 -2.54 13.30
C LEU A 85 -4.93 -2.00 12.95
N ALA A 86 -5.48 -1.07 13.73
CA ALA A 86 -6.78 -0.46 13.46
C ALA A 86 -6.79 0.26 12.10
N LEU A 87 -5.75 1.04 11.80
CA LEU A 87 -5.62 1.71 10.50
C LEU A 87 -5.52 0.69 9.34
N SER A 88 -4.80 -0.42 9.55
CA SER A 88 -4.68 -1.48 8.55
C SER A 88 -6.02 -2.17 8.26
N VAL A 89 -6.77 -2.53 9.31
CA VAL A 89 -8.11 -3.13 9.18
C VAL A 89 -9.08 -2.14 8.53
N THR A 90 -9.04 -0.88 8.93
CA THR A 90 -9.86 0.16 8.30
C THR A 90 -9.54 0.30 6.80
N ALA A 91 -8.26 0.27 6.41
CA ALA A 91 -7.87 0.32 5.01
C ALA A 91 -8.42 -0.86 4.21
N ILE A 92 -8.42 -2.07 4.80
CA ILE A 92 -8.97 -3.29 4.17
C ILE A 92 -10.46 -3.11 3.89
N ILE A 93 -11.22 -2.79 4.93
CA ILE A 93 -12.69 -2.72 4.85
C ILE A 93 -13.11 -1.53 3.97
N TYR A 94 -12.59 -0.34 4.26
CA TYR A 94 -12.90 0.87 3.51
C TYR A 94 -12.51 0.73 2.03
N GLY A 95 -11.28 0.27 1.75
CA GLY A 95 -10.80 0.08 0.38
C GLY A 95 -11.65 -0.90 -0.40
N ALA A 96 -12.09 -2.01 0.22
CA ALA A 96 -12.97 -2.99 -0.40
C ALA A 96 -14.34 -2.38 -0.76
N TYR A 97 -15.00 -1.69 0.18
CA TYR A 97 -16.30 -1.07 -0.08
C TYR A 97 -16.23 0.01 -1.16
N VAL A 98 -15.21 0.87 -1.11
CA VAL A 98 -15.04 1.91 -2.14
C VAL A 98 -14.77 1.31 -3.51
N THR A 99 -14.03 0.20 -3.57
CA THR A 99 -13.76 -0.52 -4.84
C THR A 99 -15.05 -0.99 -5.51
N LEU A 100 -16.00 -1.52 -4.75
CA LEU A 100 -17.29 -2.01 -5.28
C LEU A 100 -18.15 -0.91 -5.91
N MET A 101 -17.93 0.34 -5.53
CA MET A 101 -18.71 1.49 -6.02
C MET A 101 -18.05 2.22 -7.21
N GLN A 102 -16.91 1.72 -7.69
CA GLN A 102 -16.22 2.37 -8.81
C GLN A 102 -16.82 1.98 -10.15
N ILE A 103 -16.98 2.97 -11.02
CA ILE A 103 -17.46 2.82 -12.39
C ILE A 103 -16.35 2.88 -13.44
N ASP A 104 -15.16 3.34 -13.06
CA ASP A 104 -13.95 3.38 -13.90
C ASP A 104 -13.03 2.21 -13.53
N MET A 105 -12.65 1.39 -14.54
CA MET A 105 -11.80 0.21 -14.31
C MET A 105 -10.45 0.53 -13.68
N LYS A 106 -9.79 1.64 -14.06
CA LYS A 106 -8.52 2.03 -13.44
C LYS A 106 -8.71 2.43 -11.98
N ARG A 107 -9.77 3.18 -11.66
CA ARG A 107 -10.10 3.55 -10.28
C ARG A 107 -10.44 2.34 -9.42
N LEU A 108 -11.19 1.38 -9.99
CA LEU A 108 -11.51 0.13 -9.32
C LEU A 108 -10.24 -0.62 -8.89
N ILE A 109 -9.30 -0.82 -9.83
CA ILE A 109 -8.03 -1.50 -9.54
C ILE A 109 -7.20 -0.69 -8.53
N ALA A 110 -7.19 0.64 -8.62
CA ALA A 110 -6.46 1.49 -7.69
C ALA A 110 -7.00 1.39 -6.25
N TYR A 111 -8.33 1.45 -6.06
CA TYR A 111 -8.93 1.29 -4.72
C TYR A 111 -8.78 -0.14 -4.18
N SER A 112 -8.85 -1.16 -5.05
CA SER A 112 -8.55 -2.53 -4.64
C SER A 112 -7.10 -2.64 -4.11
N SER A 113 -6.16 -1.89 -4.70
CA SER A 113 -4.80 -1.81 -4.20
C SER A 113 -4.71 -1.25 -2.78
N VAL A 114 -5.53 -0.25 -2.41
CA VAL A 114 -5.59 0.28 -1.04
C VAL A 114 -5.97 -0.83 -0.06
N SER A 115 -7.01 -1.62 -0.40
CA SER A 115 -7.43 -2.76 0.42
C SER A 115 -6.33 -3.83 0.54
N HIS A 116 -5.72 -4.23 -0.58
CA HIS A 116 -4.67 -5.24 -0.59
C HIS A 116 -3.41 -4.79 0.16
N MET A 117 -3.03 -3.51 0.05
CA MET A 117 -1.92 -2.96 0.84
C MET A 117 -2.27 -2.86 2.33
N GLY A 118 -3.54 -2.76 2.69
CA GLY A 118 -4.02 -2.92 4.06
C GLY A 118 -3.67 -4.29 4.67
N PHE A 119 -3.78 -5.38 3.90
CA PHE A 119 -3.31 -6.71 4.34
C PHE A 119 -1.79 -6.75 4.54
N VAL A 120 -1.04 -6.06 3.69
CA VAL A 120 0.41 -5.96 3.84
C VAL A 120 0.78 -5.24 5.13
N THR A 121 0.15 -4.08 5.42
CA THR A 121 0.39 -3.34 6.68
C THR A 121 -0.04 -4.15 7.89
N LEU A 122 -1.19 -4.82 7.81
CA LEU A 122 -1.65 -5.70 8.87
C LEU A 122 -0.60 -6.77 9.17
N GLY A 123 -0.11 -7.48 8.13
CA GLY A 123 0.93 -8.50 8.29
C GLY A 123 2.22 -7.94 8.89
N ILE A 124 2.71 -6.80 8.42
CA ILE A 124 3.93 -6.16 8.93
C ILE A 124 3.79 -5.78 10.42
N PHE A 125 2.66 -5.19 10.80
CA PHE A 125 2.46 -4.66 12.16
C PHE A 125 1.92 -5.69 13.15
N THR A 126 1.61 -6.94 12.77
CA THR A 126 1.35 -8.04 13.72
C THR A 126 2.60 -8.44 14.50
N LEU A 127 3.79 -8.03 14.07
CA LEU A 127 5.08 -8.27 14.73
C LEU A 127 5.39 -9.75 15.01
N ASN A 128 4.80 -10.64 14.24
CA ASN A 128 5.09 -12.06 14.29
C ASN A 128 5.61 -12.57 12.93
N GLN A 129 6.32 -13.68 12.93
CA GLN A 129 6.97 -14.21 11.74
C GLN A 129 5.95 -14.51 10.63
N ASN A 130 4.87 -15.21 10.93
CA ASN A 130 3.85 -15.59 9.95
C ASN A 130 3.19 -14.36 9.30
N GLY A 131 2.93 -13.31 10.09
CA GLY A 131 2.36 -12.06 9.59
C GLY A 131 3.32 -11.33 8.64
N ILE A 132 4.59 -11.23 9.02
CA ILE A 132 5.62 -10.60 8.18
C ILE A 132 5.80 -11.37 6.87
N GLU A 133 5.92 -12.69 6.93
CA GLU A 133 6.04 -13.54 5.73
C GLU A 133 4.80 -13.44 4.83
N GLY A 134 3.60 -13.49 5.42
CA GLY A 134 2.34 -13.28 4.71
C GLY A 134 2.24 -11.90 4.06
N GLY A 135 2.66 -10.84 4.79
CA GLY A 135 2.73 -9.49 4.27
C GLY A 135 3.69 -9.36 3.08
N MET A 136 4.88 -9.98 3.18
CA MET A 136 5.85 -10.00 2.09
C MET A 136 5.33 -10.77 0.87
N LEU A 137 4.71 -11.94 1.08
CA LEU A 137 4.09 -12.69 0.00
C LEU A 137 2.98 -11.89 -0.69
N GLN A 138 2.15 -11.21 0.08
CA GLN A 138 1.10 -10.34 -0.45
C GLN A 138 1.68 -9.17 -1.27
N MET A 139 2.82 -8.60 -0.88
CA MET A 139 3.50 -7.57 -1.68
C MET A 139 3.87 -8.09 -3.08
N ILE A 140 4.43 -9.30 -3.17
CA ILE A 140 4.82 -9.90 -4.44
C ILE A 140 3.58 -10.19 -5.28
N ASN A 141 2.59 -10.89 -4.71
CA ASN A 141 1.35 -11.25 -5.39
C ASN A 141 0.62 -10.02 -5.91
N HIS A 142 0.45 -9.00 -5.07
CA HIS A 142 -0.18 -7.74 -5.49
C HIS A 142 0.61 -7.07 -6.62
N GLY A 143 1.96 -7.11 -6.60
CA GLY A 143 2.77 -6.53 -7.66
C GLY A 143 2.50 -7.14 -9.03
N VAL A 144 2.49 -8.46 -9.08
CA VAL A 144 2.25 -9.22 -10.32
C VAL A 144 0.80 -9.06 -10.79
N ILE A 145 -0.16 -9.33 -9.89
CA ILE A 145 -1.60 -9.32 -10.24
C ILE A 145 -2.04 -7.92 -10.68
N THR A 146 -1.73 -6.89 -9.90
CA THR A 146 -2.18 -5.54 -10.21
C THR A 146 -1.47 -4.97 -11.43
N GLY A 147 -0.19 -5.29 -11.62
CA GLY A 147 0.53 -4.93 -12.85
C GLY A 147 -0.11 -5.55 -14.09
N ALA A 148 -0.47 -6.84 -14.03
CA ALA A 148 -1.17 -7.53 -15.11
C ALA A 148 -2.56 -6.93 -15.37
N LEU A 149 -3.33 -6.61 -14.32
CA LEU A 149 -4.64 -5.98 -14.47
C LEU A 149 -4.55 -4.61 -15.15
N PHE A 150 -3.58 -3.76 -14.78
CA PHE A 150 -3.37 -2.48 -15.46
C PHE A 150 -2.95 -2.64 -16.92
N LEU A 151 -2.16 -3.68 -17.26
CA LEU A 151 -1.85 -3.99 -18.66
C LEU A 151 -3.12 -4.41 -19.43
N CYS A 152 -3.95 -5.27 -18.86
CA CYS A 152 -5.21 -5.68 -19.48
C CYS A 152 -6.13 -4.47 -19.74
N VAL A 153 -6.32 -3.60 -18.73
CA VAL A 153 -7.12 -2.38 -18.90
C VAL A 153 -6.51 -1.44 -19.93
N GLY A 154 -5.18 -1.34 -19.98
CA GLY A 154 -4.49 -0.56 -21.00
C GLY A 154 -4.75 -1.07 -22.42
N MET A 155 -4.66 -2.38 -22.65
CA MET A 155 -4.94 -3.00 -23.95
C MET A 155 -6.40 -2.82 -24.38
N ILE A 156 -7.34 -2.89 -23.44
CA ILE A 156 -8.75 -2.64 -23.68
C ILE A 156 -8.95 -1.18 -24.07
N TYR A 157 -8.40 -0.26 -23.28
CA TYR A 157 -8.53 1.18 -23.51
C TYR A 157 -7.96 1.63 -24.87
N GLU A 158 -6.83 1.06 -25.32
CA GLU A 158 -6.26 1.37 -26.63
C GLU A 158 -7.18 0.99 -27.80
N ARG A 159 -8.08 0.03 -27.59
CA ARG A 159 -9.02 -0.43 -28.64
C ARG A 159 -10.38 0.26 -28.57
N THR A 160 -10.87 0.57 -27.39
CA THR A 160 -12.24 1.05 -27.15
C THR A 160 -12.32 2.53 -26.81
N HIS A 161 -11.19 3.13 -26.39
CA HIS A 161 -11.08 4.52 -25.93
C HIS A 161 -12.02 4.88 -24.76
N THR A 162 -12.56 3.88 -24.04
CA THR A 162 -13.34 4.06 -22.82
C THR A 162 -12.78 3.20 -21.69
N ARG A 163 -13.05 3.60 -20.43
CA ARG A 163 -12.66 2.86 -19.21
C ARG A 163 -13.88 2.59 -18.33
N MET A 164 -15.06 3.04 -18.77
CA MET A 164 -16.28 2.89 -18.01
C MET A 164 -16.78 1.45 -18.08
N ILE A 165 -17.12 0.86 -16.94
CA ILE A 165 -17.55 -0.53 -16.85
C ILE A 165 -18.86 -0.74 -17.62
N ASP A 166 -19.77 0.24 -17.56
CA ASP A 166 -21.08 0.19 -18.23
C ASP A 166 -20.99 0.12 -19.76
N ASP A 167 -19.87 0.55 -20.34
CA ASP A 167 -19.66 0.48 -21.81
C ASP A 167 -19.30 -0.93 -22.28
N TYR A 168 -19.04 -1.86 -21.36
CA TYR A 168 -18.67 -3.26 -21.63
C TYR A 168 -19.81 -4.21 -21.26
N GLY A 169 -21.02 -3.90 -21.69
CA GLY A 169 -22.18 -4.77 -21.50
C GLY A 169 -22.03 -6.10 -22.22
N GLY A 170 -22.34 -7.20 -21.54
CA GLY A 170 -22.42 -8.55 -22.06
C GLY A 170 -23.64 -9.24 -21.52
#